data_5220909813077df2beaac758709f44bb
#
_entry.id   5220909813077df2beaac758709f44bb
#
_cell.length_a   1.000
_cell.length_b   1.000
_cell.length_c   1.000
_cell.angle_alpha   90.00
_cell.angle_beta   90.00
_cell.angle_gamma   90.00
#
_symmetry.space_group_name_H-M   'P 1'
#
loop_
_entity.id
_entity.type
_entity.pdbx_description
1 polymer ?
#
loop_
_entity_poly.entity_id
_entity_poly.type
_entity_poly.pdbx_seq_one_letter_code
_entity_poly.pdbx_strand_id
1 'polypeptide(L)'
;MARVIAFGTFDLLHYGHVTMLEKAKALGGEDAELIVVISRDSSSLKVKGHPPIFPEDQRLNLIKSLKVVDDAVLGYEGDTWKERLKIIEDLDPDVIALGYDQPVDVNALLDELRKRGLKVKKIVRLEKYGDSSFNSSSKIVRKIIENYKSH
;
A
#
# COMPACT_ATOMS: atom_id res chain seq x y z
N MET A 1 -2.95 21.23 6.15
CA MET A 1 -3.24 19.78 6.29
C MET A 1 -2.37 19.01 5.30
N ALA A 2 -1.57 18.09 5.79
CA ALA A 2 -0.71 17.28 4.92
C ALA A 2 -1.47 16.10 4.35
N ARG A 3 -1.22 15.79 3.09
CA ARG A 3 -1.75 14.59 2.44
C ARG A 3 -0.68 13.52 2.38
N VAL A 4 -0.97 12.38 2.98
CA VAL A 4 -0.11 11.19 2.93
C VAL A 4 -0.76 10.16 2.03
N ILE A 5 0.01 9.57 1.13
CA ILE A 5 -0.46 8.41 0.39
C ILE A 5 0.35 7.18 0.78
N ALA A 6 -0.35 6.05 0.87
CA ALA A 6 0.26 4.75 1.12
C ALA A 6 -0.17 3.79 0.02
N PHE A 7 0.70 2.87 -0.34
CA PHE A 7 0.46 1.89 -1.39
C PHE A 7 0.46 0.49 -0.81
N GLY A 8 -0.33 -0.39 -1.39
CA GLY A 8 -0.27 -1.79 -1.03
C GLY A 8 -1.30 -2.63 -1.74
N THR A 9 -1.16 -3.94 -1.62
CA THR A 9 -2.14 -4.91 -2.09
C THR A 9 -3.23 -5.12 -1.04
N PHE A 10 -2.85 -5.19 0.22
CA PHE A 10 -3.75 -5.39 1.37
C PHE A 10 -4.63 -6.61 1.19
N ASP A 11 -4.02 -7.69 0.71
CA ASP A 11 -4.69 -8.97 0.53
C ASP A 11 -4.55 -9.79 1.81
N LEU A 12 -5.67 -10.33 2.26
CA LEU A 12 -5.84 -10.88 3.60
C LEU A 12 -5.47 -9.83 4.66
N LEU A 13 -6.32 -8.81 4.74
CA LEU A 13 -6.13 -7.70 5.67
C LEU A 13 -5.93 -8.21 7.09
N HIS A 14 -4.86 -7.76 7.75
CA HIS A 14 -4.53 -8.14 9.11
C HIS A 14 -4.10 -6.94 9.92
N TYR A 15 -3.85 -7.14 11.21
CA TYR A 15 -3.54 -6.03 12.13
C TYR A 15 -2.24 -5.31 11.78
N GLY A 16 -1.28 -6.01 11.18
CA GLY A 16 -0.05 -5.37 10.68
C GLY A 16 -0.31 -4.31 9.64
N HIS A 17 -1.29 -4.53 8.76
CA HIS A 17 -1.72 -3.52 7.78
C HIS A 17 -2.32 -2.30 8.48
N VAL A 18 -3.18 -2.52 9.47
CA VAL A 18 -3.82 -1.42 10.20
C VAL A 18 -2.77 -0.57 10.92
N THR A 19 -1.84 -1.21 11.60
CA THR A 19 -0.75 -0.50 12.31
C THR A 19 0.12 0.30 11.34
N MET A 20 0.45 -0.29 10.20
CA MET A 20 1.22 0.39 9.15
C MET A 20 0.48 1.64 8.66
N LEU A 21 -0.82 1.55 8.44
CA LEU A 21 -1.61 2.69 7.98
C LEU A 21 -1.73 3.78 9.05
N GLU A 22 -1.83 3.40 10.31
CA GLU A 22 -1.80 4.36 11.43
C GLU A 22 -0.47 5.12 11.46
N LYS A 23 0.65 4.42 11.29
CA LYS A 23 1.97 5.03 11.23
C LYS A 23 2.13 5.92 9.99
N ALA A 24 1.58 5.49 8.87
CA ALA A 24 1.60 6.29 7.63
C ALA A 24 0.88 7.63 7.85
N LYS A 25 -0.31 7.60 8.41
CA LYS A 25 -1.07 8.84 8.67
C LYS A 25 -0.31 9.76 9.63
N ALA A 26 0.34 9.21 10.64
CA ALA A 26 1.11 9.99 11.61
C ALA A 26 2.29 10.75 10.98
N LEU A 27 2.80 10.32 9.84
CA LEU A 27 3.87 11.02 9.12
C LEU A 27 3.45 12.41 8.68
N GLY A 28 2.17 12.66 8.50
CA GLY A 28 1.64 13.96 8.08
C GLY A 28 1.20 14.87 9.23
N GLY A 29 1.31 14.41 10.48
CA GLY A 29 0.88 15.17 11.65
C GLY A 29 -0.57 14.90 12.05
N GLU A 30 -1.06 15.65 13.03
CA GLU A 30 -2.39 15.39 13.62
C GLU A 30 -3.55 15.55 12.64
N ASP A 31 -3.47 16.53 11.76
CA ASP A 31 -4.54 16.83 10.80
C ASP A 31 -4.32 16.19 9.43
N ALA A 32 -3.48 15.17 9.36
CA ALA A 32 -3.15 14.55 8.09
C ALA A 32 -4.36 13.86 7.44
N GLU A 33 -4.39 13.91 6.11
CA GLU A 33 -5.30 13.11 5.30
C GLU A 33 -4.54 11.89 4.78
N LEU A 34 -5.07 10.70 4.99
CA LEU A 34 -4.47 9.46 4.47
C LEU A 34 -5.31 8.93 3.32
N ILE A 35 -4.71 8.86 2.14
CA ILE A 35 -5.29 8.22 0.97
C ILE A 35 -4.49 6.95 0.68
N VAL A 36 -5.18 5.84 0.53
CA VAL A 36 -4.54 4.54 0.26
C VAL A 36 -4.77 4.17 -1.19
N VAL A 37 -3.68 3.83 -1.88
CA VAL A 37 -3.73 3.35 -3.27
C VAL A 37 -3.60 1.83 -3.25
N ILE A 38 -4.64 1.16 -3.73
CA ILE A 38 -4.74 -0.30 -3.73
C ILE A 38 -4.27 -0.81 -5.09
N SER A 39 -3.37 -1.79 -5.11
CA SER A 39 -2.90 -2.36 -6.37
C SER A 39 -4.01 -3.12 -7.09
N ARG A 40 -4.03 -3.01 -8.42
CA ARG A 40 -4.94 -3.78 -9.26
C ARG A 40 -4.60 -5.27 -9.22
N ASP A 41 -5.59 -6.12 -9.46
CA ASP A 41 -5.37 -7.57 -9.57
C ASP A 41 -4.35 -7.88 -10.66
N SER A 42 -4.43 -7.19 -11.79
CA SER A 42 -3.48 -7.35 -12.89
C SER A 42 -2.05 -7.01 -12.50
N SER A 43 -1.86 -5.95 -11.72
CA SER A 43 -0.53 -5.53 -11.25
C SER A 43 0.04 -6.54 -10.25
N SER A 44 -0.78 -7.03 -9.33
CA SER A 44 -0.36 -8.04 -8.36
C SER A 44 0.03 -9.36 -9.03
N LEU A 45 -0.72 -9.77 -10.05
CA LEU A 45 -0.39 -10.96 -10.83
C LEU A 45 0.97 -10.83 -11.51
N LYS A 46 1.27 -9.68 -12.11
CA LYS A 46 2.56 -9.44 -12.78
C LYS A 46 3.73 -9.48 -11.81
N VAL A 47 3.57 -8.91 -10.62
CA VAL A 47 4.66 -8.80 -9.64
C VAL A 47 4.86 -10.11 -8.86
N LYS A 48 3.77 -10.74 -8.43
CA LYS A 48 3.81 -11.90 -7.53
C LYS A 48 3.66 -13.25 -8.23
N GLY A 49 3.23 -13.25 -9.49
CA GLY A 49 3.02 -14.48 -10.26
C GLY A 49 1.70 -15.18 -9.97
N HIS A 50 0.87 -14.64 -9.11
CA HIS A 50 -0.48 -15.14 -8.79
C HIS A 50 -1.41 -13.99 -8.46
N PRO A 51 -2.73 -14.17 -8.67
CA PRO A 51 -3.69 -13.12 -8.30
C PRO A 51 -3.85 -13.03 -6.79
N PRO A 52 -4.33 -11.90 -6.26
CA PRO A 52 -4.72 -11.82 -4.86
C PRO A 52 -5.85 -12.80 -4.51
N ILE A 53 -5.98 -13.13 -3.22
CA ILE A 53 -7.09 -13.96 -2.73
C ILE A 53 -8.41 -13.19 -2.87
N PHE A 54 -8.42 -11.92 -2.41
CA PHE A 54 -9.59 -11.06 -2.56
C PHE A 54 -9.47 -10.20 -3.82
N PRO A 55 -10.55 -10.06 -4.59
CA PRO A 55 -10.54 -9.19 -5.76
C PRO A 55 -10.37 -7.73 -5.36
N GLU A 56 -9.93 -6.91 -6.30
CA GLU A 56 -9.54 -5.52 -6.04
C GLU A 56 -10.67 -4.67 -5.46
N ASP A 57 -11.90 -4.88 -5.86
CA ASP A 57 -13.04 -4.14 -5.34
C ASP A 57 -13.30 -4.46 -3.86
N GLN A 58 -13.15 -5.71 -3.46
CA GLN A 58 -13.30 -6.11 -2.06
C GLN A 58 -12.17 -5.54 -1.21
N ARG A 59 -10.94 -5.60 -1.69
CA ARG A 59 -9.79 -5.04 -0.99
C ARG A 59 -9.94 -3.53 -0.80
N LEU A 60 -10.41 -2.85 -1.84
CA LEU A 60 -10.70 -1.42 -1.77
C LEU A 60 -11.74 -1.09 -0.69
N ASN A 61 -12.84 -1.81 -0.68
CA ASN A 61 -13.94 -1.55 0.27
C ASN A 61 -13.53 -1.85 1.70
N LEU A 62 -12.73 -2.90 1.93
CA LEU A 62 -12.20 -3.21 3.26
C LEU A 62 -11.34 -2.07 3.79
N ILE A 63 -10.44 -1.56 2.97
CA ILE A 63 -9.55 -0.45 3.37
C ILE A 63 -10.35 0.83 3.62
N LYS A 64 -11.33 1.14 2.78
CA LYS A 64 -12.20 2.30 3.00
C LYS A 64 -12.94 2.26 4.33
N SER A 65 -13.18 1.06 4.86
CA SER A 65 -13.92 0.86 6.11
C SER A 65 -13.07 1.10 7.35
N LEU A 66 -11.75 1.24 7.22
CA LEU A 66 -10.86 1.48 8.35
C LEU A 66 -10.94 2.93 8.82
N LYS A 67 -11.00 3.12 10.13
CA LYS A 67 -11.11 4.45 10.74
C LYS A 67 -9.97 5.39 10.37
N VAL A 68 -8.76 4.85 10.23
CA VAL A 68 -7.57 5.65 9.94
C VAL A 68 -7.53 6.16 8.50
N VAL A 69 -8.27 5.52 7.60
CA VAL A 69 -8.24 5.83 6.17
C VAL A 69 -9.30 6.88 5.84
N ASP A 70 -8.87 7.99 5.25
CA ASP A 70 -9.77 9.05 4.81
C ASP A 70 -10.37 8.74 3.44
N ASP A 71 -9.58 8.15 2.54
CA ASP A 71 -10.07 7.67 1.26
C ASP A 71 -9.15 6.57 0.73
N ALA A 72 -9.66 5.78 -0.20
CA ALA A 72 -8.90 4.75 -0.87
C ALA A 72 -9.31 4.68 -2.34
N VAL A 73 -8.34 4.45 -3.21
CA VAL A 73 -8.55 4.39 -4.65
C VAL A 73 -7.77 3.21 -5.23
N LEU A 74 -8.22 2.70 -6.36
CA LEU A 74 -7.44 1.71 -7.11
C LEU A 74 -6.31 2.39 -7.86
N GLY A 75 -5.16 1.76 -7.88
CA GLY A 75 -4.03 2.22 -8.68
C GLY A 75 -4.33 2.20 -10.17
N TYR A 76 -3.55 2.94 -10.94
CA TYR A 76 -3.70 2.95 -12.39
C TYR A 76 -3.02 1.74 -13.01
N GLU A 77 -3.57 1.27 -14.11
CA GLU A 77 -2.94 0.24 -14.92
C GLU A 77 -1.81 0.84 -15.74
N GLY A 78 -0.79 0.03 -16.02
CA GLY A 78 0.35 0.43 -16.83
C GLY A 78 1.34 -0.72 -16.94
N ASP A 79 2.07 -0.75 -18.05
CA ASP A 79 3.06 -1.80 -18.29
C ASP A 79 4.35 -1.56 -17.51
N THR A 80 4.67 -0.31 -17.22
CA THR A 80 5.85 0.07 -16.45
C THR A 80 5.47 0.74 -15.15
N TRP A 81 6.40 0.72 -14.20
CA TRP A 81 6.19 1.41 -12.93
C TRP A 81 6.03 2.92 -13.13
N LYS A 82 6.71 3.50 -14.13
CA LYS A 82 6.60 4.93 -14.43
C LYS A 82 5.20 5.32 -14.92
N GLU A 83 4.58 4.48 -15.74
CA GLU A 83 3.21 4.72 -16.20
C GLU A 83 2.22 4.71 -15.04
N ARG A 84 2.42 3.81 -14.07
CA ARG A 84 1.56 3.72 -12.89
C ARG A 84 1.71 4.89 -11.92
N LEU A 85 2.79 5.66 -12.03
CA LEU A 85 3.00 6.83 -11.16
C LEU A 85 2.07 8.00 -11.45
N LYS A 86 1.32 7.97 -12.54
CA LYS A 86 0.36 9.03 -12.86
C LYS A 86 -0.60 9.31 -11.71
N ILE A 87 -0.96 8.30 -10.93
CA ILE A 87 -1.84 8.48 -9.79
C ILE A 87 -1.22 9.38 -8.71
N ILE A 88 0.09 9.39 -8.56
CA ILE A 88 0.78 10.28 -7.61
C ILE A 88 0.63 11.72 -8.08
N GLU A 89 0.73 11.99 -9.38
CA GLU A 89 0.48 13.33 -9.92
C GLU A 89 -0.95 13.78 -9.61
N ASP A 90 -1.93 12.91 -9.83
CA ASP A 90 -3.34 13.24 -9.64
C ASP A 90 -3.71 13.45 -8.17
N LEU A 91 -3.08 12.71 -7.26
CA LEU A 91 -3.31 12.85 -5.83
C LEU A 91 -2.48 13.96 -5.19
N ASP A 92 -1.36 14.31 -5.77
CA ASP A 92 -0.45 15.37 -5.32
C ASP A 92 -0.16 15.34 -3.81
N PRO A 93 0.51 14.27 -3.32
CA PRO A 93 0.76 14.13 -1.89
C PRO A 93 1.92 14.97 -1.39
N ASP A 94 1.92 15.26 -0.08
CA ASP A 94 3.05 15.82 0.62
C ASP A 94 4.04 14.73 1.06
N VAL A 95 3.53 13.56 1.43
CA VAL A 95 4.32 12.44 1.94
C VAL A 95 3.87 11.14 1.27
N ILE A 96 4.84 10.31 0.93
CA ILE A 96 4.60 8.96 0.42
C ILE A 96 5.11 7.96 1.45
N ALA A 97 4.25 7.04 1.87
CA ALA A 97 4.61 5.96 2.78
C ALA A 97 4.69 4.65 2.01
N LEU A 98 5.83 3.99 2.08
CA LEU A 98 6.07 2.69 1.46
C LEU A 98 6.08 1.60 2.52
N GLY A 99 5.55 0.43 2.21
CA GLY A 99 5.66 -0.73 3.08
C GLY A 99 7.07 -1.30 3.10
N TYR A 100 7.36 -2.10 4.14
CA TYR A 100 8.69 -2.68 4.34
C TYR A 100 9.14 -3.58 3.19
N ASP A 101 8.20 -4.22 2.51
CA ASP A 101 8.44 -5.22 1.46
C ASP A 101 8.19 -4.72 0.04
N GLN A 102 7.89 -3.44 -0.12
CA GLN A 102 7.65 -2.90 -1.46
C GLN A 102 8.97 -2.71 -2.21
N PRO A 103 9.15 -3.32 -3.39
CA PRO A 103 10.43 -3.30 -4.11
C PRO A 103 10.60 -1.99 -4.89
N VAL A 104 10.61 -0.88 -4.19
CA VAL A 104 10.73 0.45 -4.77
C VAL A 104 12.05 1.07 -4.34
N ASP A 105 12.84 1.53 -5.31
CA ASP A 105 14.02 2.33 -5.02
C ASP A 105 13.57 3.77 -4.72
N VAL A 106 13.75 4.19 -3.48
CA VAL A 106 13.31 5.51 -3.00
C VAL A 106 13.97 6.62 -3.79
N ASN A 107 15.26 6.51 -4.09
CA ASN A 107 15.97 7.55 -4.84
C ASN A 107 15.48 7.66 -6.27
N ALA A 108 15.26 6.53 -6.95
CA ALA A 108 14.72 6.51 -8.31
C ALA A 108 13.31 7.10 -8.35
N LEU A 109 12.48 6.78 -7.36
CA LEU A 109 11.14 7.32 -7.25
C LEU A 109 11.18 8.84 -7.05
N LEU A 110 11.99 9.30 -6.12
CA LEU A 110 12.12 10.74 -5.84
C LEU A 110 12.57 11.51 -7.06
N ASP A 111 13.56 10.99 -7.79
CA ASP A 111 14.07 11.62 -9.01
C ASP A 111 12.97 11.73 -10.08
N GLU A 112 12.20 10.67 -10.28
CA GLU A 112 11.10 10.67 -11.25
C GLU A 112 10.01 11.69 -10.86
N LEU A 113 9.66 11.76 -9.58
CA LEU A 113 8.64 12.71 -9.12
C LEU A 113 9.11 14.15 -9.28
N ARG A 114 10.39 14.43 -9.05
CA ARG A 114 10.99 15.75 -9.28
C ARG A 114 10.96 16.12 -10.76
N LYS A 115 11.25 15.19 -11.65
CA LYS A 115 11.16 15.40 -13.11
C LYS A 115 9.75 15.79 -13.54
N ARG A 116 8.74 15.29 -12.83
CA ARG A 116 7.32 15.58 -13.08
C ARG A 116 6.85 16.88 -12.43
N GLY A 117 7.74 17.58 -11.71
CA GLY A 117 7.43 18.84 -11.06
C GLY A 117 6.62 18.70 -9.77
N LEU A 118 6.60 17.51 -9.19
CA LEU A 118 5.86 17.26 -7.94
C LEU A 118 6.64 17.73 -6.72
N LYS A 119 5.93 18.22 -5.72
CA LYS A 119 6.51 18.81 -4.51
C LYS A 119 6.44 17.86 -3.30
N VAL A 120 6.68 16.58 -3.53
CA VAL A 120 6.71 15.59 -2.46
C VAL A 120 7.84 15.94 -1.50
N LYS A 121 7.51 16.13 -0.22
CA LYS A 121 8.48 16.53 0.80
C LYS A 121 9.35 15.39 1.25
N LYS A 122 8.76 14.19 1.40
CA LYS A 122 9.50 13.01 1.82
C LYS A 122 8.82 11.71 1.38
N ILE A 123 9.65 10.70 1.20
CA ILE A 123 9.23 9.32 0.96
C ILE A 123 9.81 8.51 2.12
N VAL A 124 8.95 7.82 2.87
CA VAL A 124 9.35 7.08 4.05
C VAL A 124 9.01 5.61 3.87
N ARG A 125 10.00 4.74 4.07
CA ARG A 125 9.77 3.30 4.12
C ARG A 125 9.46 2.92 5.56
N LEU A 126 8.31 2.33 5.78
CA LEU A 126 7.85 1.92 7.10
C LEU A 126 8.37 0.53 7.44
N GLU A 127 8.51 0.27 8.74
CA GLU A 127 8.92 -1.03 9.23
C GLU A 127 7.76 -2.02 9.19
N LYS A 128 8.06 -3.29 9.39
CA LYS A 128 7.06 -4.34 9.53
C LYS A 128 6.43 -4.24 10.92
N TYR A 129 5.11 -4.09 10.96
CA TYR A 129 4.37 -3.95 12.21
C TYR A 129 3.45 -5.14 12.45
N GLY A 130 2.97 -5.28 13.69
CA GLY A 130 2.01 -6.27 14.10
C GLY A 130 2.66 -7.48 14.77
N ASP A 131 1.83 -8.46 15.15
CA ASP A 131 2.27 -9.70 15.76
C ASP A 131 3.16 -10.50 14.81
N SER A 132 4.27 -11.01 15.33
CA SER A 132 5.26 -11.72 14.52
C SER A 132 4.71 -12.96 13.81
N SER A 133 3.65 -13.57 14.34
CA SER A 133 3.02 -14.76 13.74
C SER A 133 2.09 -14.43 12.58
N PHE A 134 1.45 -13.26 12.60
CA PHE A 134 0.39 -12.90 11.65
C PHE A 134 0.59 -11.53 10.99
N ASN A 135 1.80 -11.03 10.96
CA ASN A 135 2.08 -9.72 10.37
C ASN A 135 2.40 -9.76 8.87
N SER A 136 2.08 -10.85 8.20
CA SER A 136 2.14 -10.93 6.74
C SER A 136 1.09 -11.90 6.22
N SER A 137 0.60 -11.64 5.02
CA SER A 137 -0.38 -12.52 4.37
C SER A 137 0.20 -13.91 4.11
N SER A 138 1.50 -14.00 3.81
CA SER A 138 2.18 -15.29 3.61
C SER A 138 2.14 -16.17 4.86
N LYS A 139 2.32 -15.58 6.03
CA LYS A 139 2.23 -16.31 7.31
C LYS A 139 0.82 -16.82 7.58
N ILE A 140 -0.19 -16.00 7.25
CA ILE A 140 -1.59 -16.39 7.39
C ILE A 140 -1.92 -17.55 6.45
N VAL A 141 -1.53 -17.49 5.20
CA VAL A 141 -1.73 -18.56 4.21
C VAL A 141 -1.06 -19.85 4.69
N ARG A 142 0.18 -19.77 5.18
CA ARG A 142 0.90 -20.92 5.70
C ARG A 142 0.15 -21.58 6.87
N LYS A 143 -0.38 -20.78 7.78
CA LYS A 143 -1.14 -21.27 8.92
C LYS A 143 -2.41 -21.98 8.48
N ILE A 144 -3.10 -21.46 7.48
CA ILE A 144 -4.29 -22.10 6.91
C ILE A 144 -3.92 -23.46 6.32
N ILE A 145 -2.85 -23.53 5.52
CA ILE A 145 -2.38 -24.77 4.92
C ILE A 145 -2.04 -25.80 6.00
N GLU A 146 -1.29 -25.40 7.03
CA GLU A 146 -0.93 -26.30 8.14
C GLU A 146 -2.16 -26.86 8.86
N ASN A 147 -3.17 -26.00 9.07
CA ASN A 147 -4.36 -26.43 9.82
C ASN A 147 -5.30 -27.32 9.02
N TYR A 148 -5.30 -27.23 7.70
CA TYR A 148 -6.32 -27.87 6.87
C TYR A 148 -5.78 -28.83 5.80
N LYS A 149 -4.48 -29.02 5.71
CA LYS A 149 -3.90 -29.88 4.64
C LYS A 149 -4.28 -31.35 4.73
N SER A 150 -4.76 -31.81 5.87
CA SER A 150 -5.19 -33.22 6.06
C SER A 150 -6.69 -33.45 5.81
N HIS A 151 -7.38 -32.44 5.33
CA HIS A 151 -8.82 -32.49 5.04
C HIS A 151 -9.14 -32.71 3.58
#